data_80c4411fb39e9e3da9ac8043c627dc19
#
_entry.id   80c4411fb39e9e3da9ac8043c627dc19
#
_cell.length_a   1.000
_cell.length_b   1.000
_cell.length_c   1.000
_cell.angle_alpha   90.00
_cell.angle_beta   90.00
_cell.angle_gamma   90.00
#
_symmetry.space_group_name_H-M   'P 1'
#
loop_
_entity.id
_entity.type
_entity.pdbx_description
1 polymer ?
#
loop_
_entity_poly.entity_id
_entity_poly.type
_entity_poly.pdbx_seq_one_letter_code
_entity_poly.pdbx_strand_id
1 'polypeptide(L)'
;MSRPDSYSLRSDFMLDALSAPVYMLEDAGALSRCACAIAIGAFDGVHRGHRHLIERMVADAHGRGIAAVAVTFDPDPDVVVSASPAPKLMLVSDRLRLLASSGVDAVCVVPFDSVLAAMDHEAFFTRVLLPVLDIRTVHVGSNFCLGYRGASNVNVIRDWARDRGIEVFGHELVCEDGDVVSATRIRSLVASGSMEMATAELGRTYMVRGRVARGRGEGHKMGFPTANVVIAPGILAPQEGVYAGFACIGEEAWPAAINVGLPPTFQDDPGSAKLEANIVGFSANIYERDIALSFTKQLRRSRPFDSLEELIATVEGNIQDVRNLYGEGRYDLRV
;
A
#
# COMPACT_ATOMS: atom_id res chain seq x y z
N MET A 1 -20.06 9.67 8.19
CA MET A 1 -18.66 9.56 8.65
C MET A 1 -18.31 10.81 9.43
N SER A 2 -17.67 10.67 10.61
CA SER A 2 -17.08 11.80 11.32
C SER A 2 -15.88 12.34 10.51
N ARG A 3 -15.59 13.65 10.66
CA ARG A 3 -14.36 14.22 10.07
C ARG A 3 -13.15 13.53 10.68
N PRO A 4 -12.14 13.10 9.87
CA PRO A 4 -10.92 12.52 10.42
C PRO A 4 -10.17 13.59 11.23
N ASP A 5 -9.46 13.18 12.25
CA ASP A 5 -8.51 14.05 12.97
C ASP A 5 -7.11 14.01 12.31
N SER A 6 -6.22 14.91 12.75
CA SER A 6 -4.85 14.98 12.22
C SER A 6 -4.07 13.68 12.49
N TYR A 7 -4.31 12.99 13.60
CA TYR A 7 -3.62 11.75 13.93
C TYR A 7 -4.00 10.61 12.97
N SER A 8 -5.30 10.44 12.69
CA SER A 8 -5.79 9.46 11.73
C SER A 8 -5.24 9.71 10.32
N LEU A 9 -5.24 10.98 9.87
CA LEU A 9 -4.68 11.35 8.57
C LEU A 9 -3.16 11.15 8.51
N ARG A 10 -2.42 11.43 9.59
CA ARG A 10 -0.99 11.17 9.68
C ARG A 10 -0.69 9.68 9.47
N SER A 11 -1.43 8.81 10.13
CA SER A 11 -1.31 7.36 9.97
C SER A 11 -1.70 6.91 8.55
N ASP A 12 -2.82 7.44 7.98
CA ASP A 12 -3.24 7.14 6.61
C ASP A 12 -2.15 7.49 5.58
N PHE A 13 -1.47 8.63 5.76
CA PHE A 13 -0.38 9.08 4.88
C PHE A 13 1.00 8.51 5.25
N MET A 14 1.08 7.63 6.25
CA MET A 14 2.33 6.95 6.65
C MET A 14 3.45 7.94 7.00
N LEU A 15 3.12 9.00 7.73
CA LEU A 15 4.09 10.02 8.15
C LEU A 15 4.73 9.73 9.52
N ASP A 16 4.34 8.63 10.17
CA ASP A 16 4.95 8.21 11.42
C ASP A 16 6.42 7.85 11.22
N ALA A 17 7.22 8.14 12.23
CA ALA A 17 8.64 7.82 12.19
C ALA A 17 8.85 6.31 12.08
N LEU A 18 9.86 5.89 11.30
CA LEU A 18 10.28 4.50 11.26
C LEU A 18 10.74 4.09 12.65
N SER A 19 10.11 3.09 13.23
CA SER A 19 10.49 2.54 14.53
C SER A 19 11.56 1.44 14.42
N ALA A 20 11.69 0.82 13.24
CA ALA A 20 12.63 -0.25 12.97
C ALA A 20 13.49 0.02 11.74
N PRO A 21 14.76 -0.43 11.72
CA PRO A 21 15.62 -0.34 10.55
C PRO A 21 15.14 -1.28 9.43
N VAL A 22 15.43 -0.85 8.19
CA VAL A 22 15.19 -1.63 6.97
C VAL A 22 16.55 -2.01 6.38
N TYR A 23 16.78 -3.30 6.19
CA TYR A 23 18.01 -3.84 5.61
C TYR A 23 17.71 -4.55 4.29
N MET A 24 18.54 -4.30 3.27
CA MET A 24 18.65 -5.24 2.18
C MET A 24 19.30 -6.53 2.69
N LEU A 25 18.95 -7.68 2.12
CA LEU A 25 19.43 -8.99 2.59
C LEU A 25 20.97 -9.05 2.71
N GLU A 26 21.69 -8.46 1.76
CA GLU A 26 23.14 -8.38 1.72
C GLU A 26 23.74 -7.57 2.89
N ASP A 27 22.99 -6.61 3.42
CA ASP A 27 23.39 -5.76 4.55
C ASP A 27 22.84 -6.27 5.90
N ALA A 28 22.01 -7.33 5.87
CA ALA A 28 21.35 -7.88 7.04
C ALA A 28 22.30 -8.66 7.97
N GLY A 29 23.60 -8.69 7.69
CA GLY A 29 24.60 -9.35 8.52
C GLY A 29 24.62 -8.88 9.99
N ALA A 30 24.13 -7.66 10.28
CA ALA A 30 23.93 -7.18 11.65
C ALA A 30 22.85 -7.99 12.42
N LEU A 31 21.90 -8.60 11.69
CA LEU A 31 20.83 -9.44 12.25
C LEU A 31 21.28 -10.89 12.52
N SER A 32 22.39 -11.34 11.92
CA SER A 32 22.89 -12.73 12.04
C SER A 32 23.33 -13.12 13.45
N ARG A 33 23.46 -12.14 14.36
CA ARG A 33 23.92 -12.35 15.74
C ARG A 33 22.78 -12.53 16.75
N CYS A 34 21.53 -12.30 16.33
CA CYS A 34 20.37 -12.37 17.21
C CYS A 34 19.41 -13.45 16.72
N ALA A 35 18.97 -14.31 17.62
CA ALA A 35 17.87 -15.22 17.35
C ALA A 35 16.62 -14.42 16.99
N CYS A 36 15.84 -14.87 16.00
CA CYS A 36 14.69 -14.13 15.55
C CYS A 36 13.48 -15.01 15.22
N ALA A 37 12.31 -14.42 15.35
CA ALA A 37 11.06 -14.83 14.72
C ALA A 37 10.90 -14.06 13.41
N ILE A 38 10.44 -14.73 12.38
CA ILE A 38 10.23 -14.04 11.08
C ILE A 38 8.78 -14.18 10.60
N ALA A 39 8.25 -13.13 9.96
CA ALA A 39 7.07 -13.20 9.14
C ALA A 39 7.48 -12.98 7.69
N ILE A 40 7.05 -13.88 6.77
CA ILE A 40 7.44 -13.84 5.35
C ILE A 40 6.21 -13.51 4.49
N GLY A 41 6.33 -12.53 3.60
CA GLY A 41 5.28 -12.19 2.65
C GLY A 41 5.66 -11.09 1.67
N ALA A 42 4.92 -10.99 0.57
CA ALA A 42 5.00 -9.84 -0.33
C ALA A 42 4.45 -8.57 0.34
N PHE A 43 3.49 -8.73 1.25
CA PHE A 43 2.89 -7.67 2.05
C PHE A 43 2.31 -6.50 1.23
N ASP A 44 1.89 -6.75 -0.03
CA ASP A 44 1.25 -5.70 -0.82
C ASP A 44 -0.02 -5.18 -0.12
N GLY A 45 -0.09 -3.87 0.05
CA GLY A 45 -1.14 -3.21 0.79
C GLY A 45 -1.01 -3.25 2.31
N VAL A 46 -0.17 -4.06 2.94
CA VAL A 46 -0.07 -4.24 4.41
C VAL A 46 -1.44 -4.18 5.08
N HIS A 47 -2.39 -4.99 4.57
CA HIS A 47 -3.78 -5.01 5.01
C HIS A 47 -3.95 -5.65 6.40
N ARG A 48 -5.18 -5.62 6.96
CA ARG A 48 -5.47 -6.15 8.31
C ARG A 48 -5.01 -7.59 8.52
N GLY A 49 -5.11 -8.45 7.49
CA GLY A 49 -4.57 -9.82 7.56
C GLY A 49 -3.05 -9.85 7.74
N HIS A 50 -2.31 -8.99 7.02
CA HIS A 50 -0.86 -8.87 7.19
C HIS A 50 -0.49 -8.31 8.57
N ARG A 51 -1.20 -7.28 9.04
CA ARG A 51 -0.96 -6.71 10.38
C ARG A 51 -1.20 -7.75 11.47
N HIS A 52 -2.30 -8.51 11.39
CA HIS A 52 -2.58 -9.59 12.34
C HIS A 52 -1.44 -10.62 12.39
N LEU A 53 -0.94 -11.04 11.21
CA LEU A 53 0.21 -11.96 11.12
C LEU A 53 1.45 -11.38 11.81
N ILE A 54 1.78 -10.12 11.52
CA ILE A 54 2.95 -9.42 12.09
C ILE A 54 2.79 -9.27 13.60
N GLU A 55 1.64 -8.86 14.10
CA GLU A 55 1.34 -8.73 15.53
C GLU A 55 1.55 -10.07 16.26
N ARG A 56 1.10 -11.19 15.68
CA ARG A 56 1.34 -12.53 16.25
C ARG A 56 2.80 -12.90 16.29
N MET A 57 3.54 -12.61 15.24
CA MET A 57 4.98 -12.84 15.16
C MET A 57 5.74 -11.99 16.18
N VAL A 58 5.41 -10.70 16.30
CA VAL A 58 6.01 -9.78 17.27
C VAL A 58 5.76 -10.26 18.70
N ALA A 59 4.52 -10.66 19.01
CA ALA A 59 4.18 -11.18 20.34
C ALA A 59 4.94 -12.48 20.69
N ASP A 60 5.10 -13.40 19.73
CA ASP A 60 5.90 -14.62 19.92
C ASP A 60 7.38 -14.29 20.12
N ALA A 61 7.95 -13.43 19.28
CA ALA A 61 9.34 -13.00 19.35
C ALA A 61 9.68 -12.38 20.72
N HIS A 62 8.92 -11.37 21.12
CA HIS A 62 9.14 -10.66 22.38
C HIS A 62 8.87 -11.56 23.59
N GLY A 63 7.88 -12.46 23.51
CA GLY A 63 7.62 -13.46 24.55
C GLY A 63 8.76 -14.46 24.74
N ARG A 64 9.57 -14.71 23.72
CA ARG A 64 10.77 -15.56 23.74
C ARG A 64 12.06 -14.78 23.99
N GLY A 65 12.02 -13.45 24.02
CA GLY A 65 13.22 -12.61 24.13
C GLY A 65 14.13 -12.65 22.90
N ILE A 66 13.56 -12.82 21.71
CA ILE A 66 14.24 -12.83 20.41
C ILE A 66 13.73 -11.69 19.52
N ALA A 67 14.44 -11.37 18.44
CA ALA A 67 14.07 -10.28 17.54
C ALA A 67 12.88 -10.65 16.65
N ALA A 68 12.00 -9.68 16.38
CA ALA A 68 10.90 -9.78 15.44
C ALA A 68 11.30 -9.20 14.07
N VAL A 69 11.34 -10.00 13.01
CA VAL A 69 11.82 -9.56 11.69
C VAL A 69 10.75 -9.81 10.62
N ALA A 70 10.33 -8.75 9.93
CA ALA A 70 9.50 -8.88 8.74
C ALA A 70 10.39 -9.11 7.51
N VAL A 71 10.16 -10.21 6.78
CA VAL A 71 10.89 -10.55 5.55
C VAL A 71 9.98 -10.30 4.36
N THR A 72 10.38 -9.39 3.48
CA THR A 72 9.64 -9.04 2.26
C THR A 72 10.54 -9.05 1.04
N PHE A 73 9.99 -8.79 -0.14
CA PHE A 73 10.67 -8.93 -1.42
C PHE A 73 10.65 -7.62 -2.20
N ASP A 74 11.72 -7.35 -2.95
CA ASP A 74 11.77 -6.27 -3.92
C ASP A 74 12.60 -6.69 -5.14
N PRO A 75 12.02 -6.72 -6.36
CA PRO A 75 10.59 -6.51 -6.67
C PRO A 75 9.68 -7.60 -6.07
N ASP A 76 8.37 -7.35 -6.12
CA ASP A 76 7.40 -8.37 -5.71
C ASP A 76 7.51 -9.63 -6.56
N PRO A 77 7.32 -10.84 -5.99
CA PRO A 77 7.50 -12.10 -6.73
C PRO A 77 6.70 -12.19 -8.03
N ASP A 78 5.46 -11.71 -8.06
CA ASP A 78 4.62 -11.75 -9.27
C ASP A 78 5.13 -10.87 -10.41
N VAL A 79 5.91 -9.83 -10.12
CA VAL A 79 6.56 -8.99 -11.16
C VAL A 79 7.59 -9.79 -11.95
N VAL A 80 8.25 -10.76 -11.29
CA VAL A 80 9.29 -11.58 -11.91
C VAL A 80 8.70 -12.83 -12.58
N VAL A 81 7.69 -13.46 -11.96
CA VAL A 81 7.19 -14.77 -12.42
C VAL A 81 5.98 -14.67 -13.35
N SER A 82 5.28 -13.53 -13.40
CA SER A 82 4.07 -13.35 -14.20
C SER A 82 4.35 -12.52 -15.45
N ALA A 83 3.85 -12.97 -16.60
CA ALA A 83 3.85 -12.15 -17.82
C ALA A 83 2.90 -10.93 -17.73
N SER A 84 1.93 -10.96 -16.79
CA SER A 84 0.98 -9.87 -16.52
C SER A 84 0.82 -9.73 -15.01
N PRO A 85 1.77 -9.08 -14.32
CA PRO A 85 1.70 -8.89 -12.88
C PRO A 85 0.49 -8.04 -12.48
N ALA A 86 -0.11 -8.37 -11.34
CA ALA A 86 -1.22 -7.59 -10.82
C ALA A 86 -0.74 -6.18 -10.42
N PRO A 87 -1.55 -5.13 -10.66
CA PRO A 87 -1.21 -3.77 -10.20
C PRO A 87 -1.07 -3.75 -8.68
N LYS A 88 -0.14 -2.96 -8.17
CA LYS A 88 0.19 -2.91 -6.74
C LYS A 88 -0.71 -1.93 -6.00
N LEU A 89 -1.02 -2.26 -4.76
CA LEU A 89 -1.81 -1.41 -3.88
C LEU A 89 -1.01 -0.22 -3.33
N MET A 90 0.33 -0.29 -3.37
CA MET A 90 1.20 0.75 -2.84
C MET A 90 2.62 0.66 -3.40
N LEU A 91 3.38 1.74 -3.24
CA LEU A 91 4.81 1.75 -3.52
C LEU A 91 5.56 0.87 -2.52
N VAL A 92 6.69 0.30 -2.96
CA VAL A 92 7.60 -0.47 -2.09
C VAL A 92 8.05 0.39 -0.90
N SER A 93 8.38 1.66 -1.11
CA SER A 93 8.76 2.58 -0.04
C SER A 93 7.69 2.74 1.05
N ASP A 94 6.41 2.81 0.67
CA ASP A 94 5.30 2.91 1.62
C ASP A 94 5.07 1.58 2.34
N ARG A 95 5.22 0.45 1.65
CA ARG A 95 5.18 -0.88 2.26
C ARG A 95 6.25 -1.04 3.34
N LEU A 96 7.50 -0.67 3.03
CA LEU A 96 8.61 -0.76 3.97
C LEU A 96 8.39 0.13 5.20
N ARG A 97 7.83 1.34 5.01
CA ARG A 97 7.45 2.22 6.14
C ARG A 97 6.43 1.57 7.04
N LEU A 98 5.35 1.01 6.48
CA LEU A 98 4.31 0.35 7.26
C LEU A 98 4.83 -0.89 8.00
N LEU A 99 5.67 -1.69 7.37
CA LEU A 99 6.31 -2.83 8.02
C LEU A 99 7.20 -2.36 9.18
N ALA A 100 8.07 -1.37 8.95
CA ALA A 100 8.97 -0.85 9.97
C ALA A 100 8.25 -0.16 11.14
N SER A 101 7.01 0.32 10.95
CA SER A 101 6.16 0.90 12.01
C SER A 101 5.21 -0.10 12.66
N SER A 102 5.26 -1.40 12.30
CA SER A 102 4.33 -2.42 12.80
C SER A 102 4.81 -3.13 14.07
N GLY A 103 5.75 -2.54 14.83
CA GLY A 103 6.28 -3.11 16.07
C GLY A 103 7.35 -4.18 15.88
N VAL A 104 7.83 -4.39 14.65
CA VAL A 104 8.98 -5.26 14.37
C VAL A 104 10.28 -4.61 14.81
N ASP A 105 11.32 -5.42 15.09
CA ASP A 105 12.66 -4.96 15.42
C ASP A 105 13.49 -4.67 14.14
N ALA A 106 13.13 -5.30 13.02
CA ALA A 106 13.74 -5.02 11.71
C ALA A 106 12.86 -5.47 10.55
N VAL A 107 13.12 -4.88 9.38
CA VAL A 107 12.59 -5.33 8.08
C VAL A 107 13.77 -5.83 7.24
N CYS A 108 13.68 -7.05 6.71
CA CYS A 108 14.65 -7.63 5.79
C CYS A 108 14.03 -7.70 4.39
N VAL A 109 14.67 -7.03 3.42
CA VAL A 109 14.24 -7.00 2.02
C VAL A 109 15.09 -7.97 1.21
N VAL A 110 14.45 -8.98 0.66
CA VAL A 110 15.10 -9.99 -0.20
C VAL A 110 14.96 -9.58 -1.65
N PRO A 111 16.07 -9.34 -2.39
CA PRO A 111 16.04 -9.15 -3.83
C PRO A 111 15.41 -10.37 -4.51
N PHE A 112 14.30 -10.18 -5.22
CA PHE A 112 13.61 -11.28 -5.88
C PHE A 112 13.91 -11.29 -7.37
N ASP A 113 14.56 -12.34 -7.83
CA ASP A 113 14.94 -12.55 -9.23
C ASP A 113 14.52 -13.93 -9.74
N SER A 114 14.85 -14.22 -10.99
CA SER A 114 14.54 -15.51 -11.63
C SER A 114 15.30 -16.70 -10.99
N VAL A 115 16.45 -16.45 -10.38
CA VAL A 115 17.23 -17.49 -9.68
C VAL A 115 16.49 -17.88 -8.39
N LEU A 116 16.08 -16.88 -7.61
CA LEU A 116 15.31 -17.11 -6.39
C LEU A 116 13.94 -17.72 -6.69
N ALA A 117 13.28 -17.30 -7.77
CA ALA A 117 12.01 -17.86 -8.23
C ALA A 117 12.07 -19.35 -8.60
N ALA A 118 13.25 -19.84 -8.98
CA ALA A 118 13.49 -21.24 -9.33
C ALA A 118 13.86 -22.15 -8.12
N MET A 119 14.10 -21.55 -6.94
CA MET A 119 14.47 -22.29 -5.73
C MET A 119 13.26 -23.00 -5.13
N ASP A 120 13.46 -24.16 -4.53
CA ASP A 120 12.52 -24.75 -3.58
C ASP A 120 12.62 -24.07 -2.22
N HIS A 121 11.74 -24.46 -1.28
CA HIS A 121 11.74 -23.88 0.06
C HIS A 121 13.04 -24.18 0.82
N GLU A 122 13.61 -25.38 0.66
CA GLU A 122 14.84 -25.76 1.34
C GLU A 122 16.03 -24.88 0.91
N ALA A 123 16.20 -24.71 -0.40
CA ALA A 123 17.24 -23.84 -0.96
C ALA A 123 17.03 -22.37 -0.53
N PHE A 124 15.79 -21.89 -0.54
CA PHE A 124 15.47 -20.53 -0.08
C PHE A 124 15.87 -20.32 1.38
N PHE A 125 15.47 -21.20 2.31
CA PHE A 125 15.87 -21.05 3.70
C PHE A 125 17.39 -21.23 3.88
N THR A 126 17.98 -22.29 3.33
CA THR A 126 19.38 -22.65 3.62
C THR A 126 20.41 -21.75 2.96
N ARG A 127 20.11 -21.22 1.76
CA ARG A 127 21.08 -20.42 0.99
C ARG A 127 20.82 -18.91 1.05
N VAL A 128 19.57 -18.51 1.38
CA VAL A 128 19.18 -17.09 1.36
C VAL A 128 18.99 -16.55 2.78
N LEU A 129 18.15 -17.17 3.62
CA LEU A 129 17.80 -16.60 4.92
C LEU A 129 18.74 -17.03 6.05
N LEU A 130 19.00 -18.34 6.22
CA LEU A 130 19.80 -18.84 7.35
C LEU A 130 21.27 -18.36 7.39
N PRO A 131 21.90 -17.97 6.26
CA PRO A 131 23.23 -17.34 6.34
C PRO A 131 23.25 -15.97 7.04
N VAL A 132 22.10 -15.26 7.05
CA VAL A 132 21.98 -13.88 7.57
C VAL A 132 21.04 -13.75 8.77
N LEU A 133 20.20 -14.76 9.06
CA LEU A 133 19.22 -14.75 10.15
C LEU A 133 19.33 -16.04 10.98
N ASP A 134 19.43 -15.91 12.32
CA ASP A 134 19.31 -17.04 13.25
C ASP A 134 17.82 -17.29 13.57
N ILE A 135 17.11 -17.95 12.63
CA ILE A 135 15.67 -18.14 12.65
C ILE A 135 15.28 -19.20 13.70
N ARG A 136 14.41 -18.85 14.64
CA ARG A 136 13.80 -19.75 15.62
C ARG A 136 12.35 -20.07 15.28
N THR A 137 11.60 -19.09 14.80
CA THR A 137 10.21 -19.27 14.42
C THR A 137 9.90 -18.61 13.08
N VAL A 138 8.99 -19.21 12.32
CA VAL A 138 8.48 -18.70 11.03
C VAL A 138 6.98 -18.55 11.15
N HIS A 139 6.46 -17.36 10.88
CA HIS A 139 5.04 -17.04 10.90
C HIS A 139 4.56 -16.72 9.49
N VAL A 140 3.52 -17.41 9.04
CA VAL A 140 2.94 -17.27 7.69
C VAL A 140 1.41 -17.43 7.76
N GLY A 141 0.69 -16.94 6.76
CA GLY A 141 -0.74 -17.24 6.62
C GLY A 141 -0.96 -18.73 6.34
N SER A 142 -2.10 -19.28 6.76
CA SER A 142 -2.42 -20.71 6.56
C SER A 142 -2.45 -21.15 5.10
N ASN A 143 -2.66 -20.20 4.17
CA ASN A 143 -2.63 -20.41 2.72
C ASN A 143 -1.28 -20.09 2.06
N PHE A 144 -0.24 -19.83 2.85
CA PHE A 144 1.08 -19.48 2.33
C PHE A 144 1.70 -20.64 1.55
N CYS A 145 2.28 -20.30 0.39
CA CYS A 145 3.06 -21.21 -0.43
C CYS A 145 4.41 -20.58 -0.79
N LEU A 146 5.45 -21.38 -0.80
CA LEU A 146 6.83 -21.00 -1.10
C LEU A 146 7.45 -21.95 -2.10
N GLY A 147 8.58 -21.53 -2.70
CA GLY A 147 9.36 -22.29 -3.65
C GLY A 147 8.80 -22.27 -5.07
N TYR A 148 9.53 -22.89 -5.97
CA TYR A 148 9.18 -22.90 -7.40
C TYR A 148 7.71 -23.27 -7.63
N ARG A 149 6.95 -22.37 -8.27
CA ARG A 149 5.50 -22.49 -8.53
C ARG A 149 4.65 -22.71 -7.26
N GLY A 150 5.10 -22.25 -6.09
CA GLY A 150 4.36 -22.43 -4.85
C GLY A 150 4.23 -23.88 -4.38
N ALA A 151 5.21 -24.73 -4.70
CA ALA A 151 5.12 -26.18 -4.47
C ALA A 151 5.09 -26.55 -2.98
N SER A 152 5.53 -25.68 -2.07
CA SER A 152 5.66 -25.96 -0.64
C SER A 152 4.65 -25.15 0.16
N ASN A 153 3.63 -25.81 0.68
CA ASN A 153 2.68 -25.24 1.63
C ASN A 153 3.25 -25.24 3.06
N VAL A 154 2.50 -24.67 3.99
CA VAL A 154 2.89 -24.52 5.41
C VAL A 154 3.27 -25.87 6.04
N ASN A 155 2.60 -26.98 5.71
CA ASN A 155 2.90 -28.30 6.31
C ASN A 155 4.24 -28.83 5.80
N VAL A 156 4.52 -28.72 4.51
CA VAL A 156 5.81 -29.11 3.91
C VAL A 156 6.95 -28.32 4.55
N ILE A 157 6.78 -27.01 4.71
CA ILE A 157 7.79 -26.15 5.38
C ILE A 157 7.97 -26.55 6.84
N ARG A 158 6.88 -26.83 7.56
CA ARG A 158 6.92 -27.26 8.96
C ARG A 158 7.66 -28.57 9.13
N ASP A 159 7.42 -29.56 8.28
CA ASP A 159 8.10 -30.85 8.35
C ASP A 159 9.60 -30.70 8.09
N TRP A 160 9.99 -29.92 7.11
CA TRP A 160 11.40 -29.61 6.83
C TRP A 160 12.08 -28.85 7.99
N ALA A 161 11.38 -27.90 8.62
CA ALA A 161 11.90 -27.03 9.66
C ALA A 161 12.11 -27.76 11.00
N ARG A 162 11.31 -28.80 11.28
CA ARG A 162 11.31 -29.58 12.53
C ARG A 162 12.70 -30.14 12.86
N ASP A 163 13.38 -30.74 11.89
CA ASP A 163 14.70 -31.35 12.08
C ASP A 163 15.81 -30.32 12.29
N ARG A 164 15.48 -29.04 12.09
CA ARG A 164 16.39 -27.89 12.26
C ARG A 164 16.11 -27.05 13.50
N GLY A 165 15.16 -27.51 14.31
CA GLY A 165 14.76 -26.79 15.53
C GLY A 165 14.05 -25.46 15.26
N ILE A 166 13.45 -25.30 14.07
CA ILE A 166 12.67 -24.11 13.67
C ILE A 166 11.18 -24.46 13.78
N GLU A 167 10.43 -23.65 14.52
CA GLU A 167 8.99 -23.79 14.62
C GLU A 167 8.30 -23.00 13.50
N VAL A 168 7.22 -23.57 12.91
CA VAL A 168 6.46 -22.91 11.83
C VAL A 168 5.00 -22.77 12.21
N PHE A 169 4.52 -21.54 12.29
CA PHE A 169 3.16 -21.17 12.64
C PHE A 169 2.39 -20.71 11.37
N GLY A 170 1.34 -21.45 11.02
CA GLY A 170 0.36 -21.05 10.02
C GLY A 170 -0.82 -20.38 10.71
N HIS A 171 -1.02 -19.08 10.48
CA HIS A 171 -2.09 -18.30 11.08
C HIS A 171 -3.34 -18.33 10.23
N GLU A 172 -4.50 -18.41 10.87
CA GLU A 172 -5.79 -18.28 10.20
C GLU A 172 -5.93 -16.93 9.51
N LEU A 173 -6.65 -16.92 8.39
CA LEU A 173 -6.84 -15.71 7.62
C LEU A 173 -7.92 -14.84 8.27
N VAL A 174 -7.66 -13.54 8.32
CA VAL A 174 -8.64 -12.57 8.79
C VAL A 174 -9.78 -12.47 7.79
N CYS A 175 -11.01 -12.50 8.26
CA CYS A 175 -12.22 -12.30 7.48
C CYS A 175 -12.92 -11.00 7.84
N GLU A 176 -13.56 -10.37 6.85
CA GLU A 176 -14.46 -9.24 7.00
C GLU A 176 -15.75 -9.57 6.24
N ASP A 177 -16.90 -9.45 6.90
CA ASP A 177 -18.21 -9.78 6.33
C ASP A 177 -18.31 -11.20 5.72
N GLY A 178 -17.54 -12.15 6.26
CA GLY A 178 -17.50 -13.54 5.79
C GLY A 178 -16.49 -13.84 4.66
N ASP A 179 -15.85 -12.82 4.12
CA ASP A 179 -14.83 -12.95 3.07
C ASP A 179 -13.41 -12.76 3.62
N VAL A 180 -12.45 -13.49 3.05
CA VAL A 180 -11.04 -13.39 3.43
C VAL A 180 -10.46 -12.06 2.98
N VAL A 181 -9.90 -11.31 3.93
CA VAL A 181 -9.13 -10.08 3.67
C VAL A 181 -7.85 -10.44 2.92
N SER A 182 -7.70 -9.95 1.69
CA SER A 182 -6.55 -10.24 0.85
C SER A 182 -6.23 -9.09 -0.11
N ALA A 183 -4.98 -8.99 -0.56
CA ALA A 183 -4.59 -8.00 -1.57
C ALA A 183 -5.41 -8.11 -2.86
N THR A 184 -5.77 -9.33 -3.28
CA THR A 184 -6.61 -9.57 -4.47
C THR A 184 -8.00 -8.99 -4.30
N ARG A 185 -8.65 -9.22 -3.14
CA ARG A 185 -9.97 -8.67 -2.84
C ARG A 185 -9.92 -7.15 -2.75
N ILE A 186 -8.93 -6.60 -2.07
CA ILE A 186 -8.75 -5.14 -1.95
C ILE A 186 -8.54 -4.50 -3.32
N ARG A 187 -7.77 -5.11 -4.22
CA ARG A 187 -7.66 -4.62 -5.61
C ARG A 187 -9.01 -4.57 -6.31
N SER A 188 -9.83 -5.60 -6.15
CA SER A 188 -11.21 -5.62 -6.69
C SER A 188 -12.07 -4.47 -6.13
N LEU A 189 -12.00 -4.20 -4.83
CA LEU A 189 -12.73 -3.12 -4.17
C LEU A 189 -12.29 -1.74 -4.69
N VAL A 190 -10.97 -1.52 -4.81
CA VAL A 190 -10.41 -0.29 -5.37
C VAL A 190 -10.80 -0.14 -6.84
N ALA A 191 -10.70 -1.20 -7.64
CA ALA A 191 -11.05 -1.20 -9.06
C ALA A 191 -12.56 -1.04 -9.30
N SER A 192 -13.41 -1.30 -8.31
CA SER A 192 -14.86 -1.05 -8.37
C SER A 192 -15.29 0.28 -7.76
N GLY A 193 -14.37 1.07 -7.16
CA GLY A 193 -14.66 2.32 -6.48
C GLY A 193 -15.24 2.16 -5.06
N SER A 194 -15.23 0.94 -4.52
CA SER A 194 -15.76 0.61 -3.17
C SER A 194 -14.77 1.01 -2.07
N MET A 195 -14.50 2.32 -1.96
CA MET A 195 -13.41 2.84 -1.11
C MET A 195 -13.62 2.61 0.38
N GLU A 196 -14.88 2.68 0.86
CA GLU A 196 -15.20 2.43 2.26
C GLU A 196 -14.89 0.98 2.66
N MET A 197 -15.22 0.01 1.79
CA MET A 197 -14.89 -1.40 2.02
C MET A 197 -13.38 -1.65 1.91
N ALA A 198 -12.72 -1.04 0.91
CA ALA A 198 -11.26 -1.12 0.79
C ALA A 198 -10.56 -0.57 2.04
N THR A 199 -11.07 0.55 2.61
CA THR A 199 -10.58 1.14 3.86
C THR A 199 -10.77 0.19 5.05
N ALA A 200 -11.94 -0.46 5.17
CA ALA A 200 -12.21 -1.43 6.23
C ALA A 200 -11.23 -2.62 6.19
N GLU A 201 -10.95 -3.17 5.02
CA GLU A 201 -10.03 -4.30 4.85
C GLU A 201 -8.55 -3.91 4.94
N LEU A 202 -8.18 -2.73 4.45
CA LEU A 202 -6.84 -2.18 4.62
C LEU A 202 -6.56 -1.79 6.09
N GLY A 203 -7.61 -1.39 6.84
CA GLY A 203 -7.49 -0.77 8.16
C GLY A 203 -6.91 0.64 8.11
N ARG A 204 -6.93 1.29 6.95
CA ARG A 204 -6.58 2.69 6.67
C ARG A 204 -7.16 3.10 5.32
N THR A 205 -7.20 4.41 5.06
CA THR A 205 -7.66 4.93 3.76
C THR A 205 -6.72 4.50 2.62
N TYR A 206 -7.31 4.10 1.48
CA TYR A 206 -6.53 3.82 0.28
C TYR A 206 -5.87 5.09 -0.23
N MET A 207 -4.58 5.03 -0.56
CA MET A 207 -3.78 6.18 -0.92
C MET A 207 -2.81 5.84 -2.05
N VAL A 208 -2.58 6.79 -2.95
CA VAL A 208 -1.53 6.72 -3.96
C VAL A 208 -0.62 7.94 -3.87
N ARG A 209 0.66 7.76 -4.21
CA ARG A 209 1.63 8.86 -4.34
C ARG A 209 1.92 9.12 -5.80
N GLY A 210 2.11 10.40 -6.12
CA GLY A 210 2.49 10.80 -7.45
C GLY A 210 3.09 12.18 -7.49
N ARG A 211 3.66 12.51 -8.64
CA ARG A 211 4.28 13.82 -8.90
C ARG A 211 3.31 14.73 -9.60
N VAL A 212 3.24 15.97 -9.15
CA VAL A 212 2.39 16.99 -9.79
C VAL A 212 3.04 17.46 -11.08
N ALA A 213 2.41 17.13 -12.20
CA ALA A 213 2.83 17.55 -13.53
C ALA A 213 2.05 18.77 -14.03
N ARG A 214 2.56 19.44 -15.04
CA ARG A 214 1.84 20.50 -15.75
C ARG A 214 0.74 19.88 -16.62
N GLY A 215 -0.51 20.27 -16.38
CA GLY A 215 -1.66 19.93 -17.19
C GLY A 215 -1.97 21.01 -18.22
N ARG A 216 -3.11 20.87 -18.93
CA ARG A 216 -3.59 21.85 -19.93
C ARG A 216 -4.06 23.16 -19.31
N GLY A 217 -4.23 23.22 -17.98
CA GLY A 217 -4.69 24.41 -17.26
C GLY A 217 -6.16 24.77 -17.49
N GLU A 218 -6.97 23.85 -18.00
CA GLU A 218 -8.38 24.10 -18.29
C GLU A 218 -9.19 24.38 -17.02
N GLY A 219 -8.96 23.63 -15.93
CA GLY A 219 -9.60 23.88 -14.64
C GLY A 219 -9.31 25.27 -14.09
N HIS A 220 -8.08 25.78 -14.26
CA HIS A 220 -7.73 27.13 -13.83
C HIS A 220 -8.53 28.20 -14.58
N LYS A 221 -8.75 28.02 -15.90
CA LYS A 221 -9.54 28.95 -16.72
C LYS A 221 -11.03 28.93 -16.34
N MET A 222 -11.51 27.83 -15.80
CA MET A 222 -12.89 27.62 -15.37
C MET A 222 -13.12 27.98 -13.90
N GLY A 223 -12.09 28.45 -13.16
CA GLY A 223 -12.22 28.90 -11.77
C GLY A 223 -11.97 27.82 -10.71
N PHE A 224 -11.64 26.58 -11.08
CA PHE A 224 -11.32 25.47 -10.16
C PHE A 224 -9.97 24.84 -10.52
N PRO A 225 -8.85 25.42 -10.05
CA PRO A 225 -7.53 24.89 -10.34
C PRO A 225 -7.38 23.45 -9.84
N THR A 226 -6.78 22.58 -10.67
CA THR A 226 -6.53 21.19 -10.36
C THR A 226 -5.04 20.87 -10.44
N ALA A 227 -4.55 20.03 -9.53
CA ALA A 227 -3.25 19.40 -9.62
C ALA A 227 -3.35 18.12 -10.45
N ASN A 228 -2.56 18.02 -11.51
CA ASN A 228 -2.44 16.79 -12.31
C ASN A 228 -1.38 15.91 -11.66
N VAL A 229 -1.79 14.75 -11.14
CA VAL A 229 -0.90 13.84 -10.39
C VAL A 229 -0.61 12.60 -11.23
N VAL A 230 0.67 12.41 -11.52
CA VAL A 230 1.17 11.23 -12.25
C VAL A 230 1.63 10.21 -11.22
N ILE A 231 0.97 9.06 -11.17
CA ILE A 231 1.36 7.94 -10.30
C ILE A 231 2.37 7.02 -10.99
N ALA A 232 3.13 6.29 -10.21
CA ALA A 232 4.09 5.33 -10.74
C ALA A 232 3.39 4.22 -11.56
N PRO A 233 4.00 3.76 -12.67
CA PRO A 233 3.48 2.63 -13.43
C PRO A 233 3.29 1.40 -12.54
N GLY A 234 2.23 0.65 -12.79
CA GLY A 234 1.90 -0.55 -12.03
C GLY A 234 1.23 -0.32 -10.67
N ILE A 235 1.05 0.93 -10.23
CA ILE A 235 0.21 1.23 -9.05
C ILE A 235 -1.26 1.29 -9.49
N LEU A 236 -2.13 0.66 -8.69
CA LEU A 236 -3.56 0.60 -8.97
C LEU A 236 -4.20 1.98 -8.76
N ALA A 237 -4.82 2.53 -9.79
CA ALA A 237 -5.73 3.65 -9.63
C ALA A 237 -7.15 3.14 -9.29
N PRO A 238 -7.95 3.89 -8.51
CA PRO A 238 -9.36 3.58 -8.33
C PRO A 238 -10.15 3.59 -9.65
N GLN A 239 -11.37 3.04 -9.63
CA GLN A 239 -12.29 3.14 -10.76
C GLN A 239 -12.45 4.59 -11.23
N GLU A 240 -12.68 4.78 -12.54
CA GLU A 240 -13.00 6.10 -13.09
C GLU A 240 -14.19 6.74 -12.38
N GLY A 241 -14.04 8.01 -12.02
CA GLY A 241 -15.04 8.75 -11.28
C GLY A 241 -14.47 9.90 -10.48
N VAL A 242 -15.29 10.52 -9.68
CA VAL A 242 -14.91 11.59 -8.77
C VAL A 242 -15.02 11.10 -7.33
N TYR A 243 -14.01 11.39 -6.54
CA TYR A 243 -13.87 10.94 -5.17
C TYR A 243 -13.68 12.12 -4.23
N ALA A 244 -14.25 11.99 -3.03
CA ALA A 244 -13.83 12.78 -1.90
C ALA A 244 -12.61 12.14 -1.25
N GLY A 245 -11.68 12.97 -0.78
CA GLY A 245 -10.47 12.50 -0.12
C GLY A 245 -9.60 13.66 0.35
N PHE A 246 -8.31 13.39 0.47
CA PHE A 246 -7.32 14.38 0.92
C PHE A 246 -6.09 14.37 0.01
N ALA A 247 -5.48 15.55 -0.14
CA ALA A 247 -4.14 15.71 -0.70
C ALA A 247 -3.17 16.01 0.44
N CYS A 248 -2.14 15.16 0.60
CA CYS A 248 -1.05 15.41 1.55
C CYS A 248 0.13 16.05 0.82
N ILE A 249 0.54 17.23 1.29
CA ILE A 249 1.58 18.07 0.71
C ILE A 249 2.59 18.40 1.82
N GLY A 250 3.69 17.64 1.86
CA GLY A 250 4.60 17.68 3.00
C GLY A 250 3.93 17.14 4.26
N GLU A 251 3.80 17.95 5.30
CA GLU A 251 3.16 17.59 6.57
C GLU A 251 1.77 18.23 6.75
N GLU A 252 1.11 18.55 5.66
CA GLU A 252 -0.23 19.12 5.66
C GLU A 252 -1.17 18.29 4.78
N ALA A 253 -2.35 17.95 5.31
CA ALA A 253 -3.42 17.34 4.53
C ALA A 253 -4.53 18.37 4.25
N TRP A 254 -5.04 18.36 3.03
CA TRP A 254 -6.07 19.25 2.53
C TRP A 254 -7.21 18.44 1.94
N PRO A 255 -8.48 18.77 2.22
CA PRO A 255 -9.60 18.15 1.54
C PRO A 255 -9.47 18.29 0.03
N ALA A 256 -9.81 17.26 -0.72
CA ALA A 256 -9.68 17.26 -2.17
C ALA A 256 -10.82 16.55 -2.87
N ALA A 257 -11.31 17.15 -3.96
CA ALA A 257 -12.14 16.47 -4.95
C ALA A 257 -11.21 15.91 -6.03
N ILE A 258 -11.18 14.56 -6.14
CA ILE A 258 -10.20 13.86 -6.96
C ILE A 258 -10.94 13.21 -8.12
N ASN A 259 -10.64 13.63 -9.34
CA ASN A 259 -11.11 12.99 -10.56
C ASN A 259 -10.11 11.93 -11.01
N VAL A 260 -10.58 10.70 -11.17
CA VAL A 260 -9.86 9.57 -11.76
C VAL A 260 -10.41 9.37 -13.15
N GLY A 261 -9.59 9.62 -14.17
CA GLY A 261 -9.99 9.45 -15.57
C GLY A 261 -8.98 8.61 -16.33
N LEU A 262 -9.43 7.94 -17.39
CA LEU A 262 -8.51 7.43 -18.40
C LEU A 262 -7.93 8.62 -19.17
N PRO A 263 -6.64 8.57 -19.57
CA PRO A 263 -6.11 9.56 -20.46
C PRO A 263 -6.95 9.53 -21.75
N PRO A 264 -7.46 10.69 -22.22
CA PRO A 264 -8.05 10.72 -23.55
C PRO A 264 -6.96 10.26 -24.52
N THR A 265 -7.25 9.26 -25.33
CA THR A 265 -6.49 8.59 -26.39
C THR A 265 -5.27 9.38 -26.90
N PHE A 266 -4.23 9.58 -26.11
CA PHE A 266 -2.91 10.00 -26.56
C PHE A 266 -1.94 8.86 -26.29
N GLN A 267 -1.42 8.32 -27.37
CA GLN A 267 -0.70 7.06 -27.55
C GLN A 267 0.71 7.01 -26.91
N ASP A 268 1.07 7.92 -26.02
CA ASP A 268 2.46 8.01 -25.53
C ASP A 268 2.72 7.30 -24.20
N ASP A 269 1.69 6.89 -23.44
CA ASP A 269 1.85 6.00 -22.29
C ASP A 269 0.52 5.30 -21.94
N PRO A 270 0.30 4.07 -22.41
CA PRO A 270 -0.98 3.35 -22.24
C PRO A 270 -1.25 2.85 -20.81
N GLY A 271 -0.52 3.27 -19.78
CA GLY A 271 -0.60 2.71 -18.44
C GLY A 271 -0.82 3.69 -17.28
N SER A 272 -0.75 5.01 -17.47
CA SER A 272 -0.88 5.94 -16.35
C SER A 272 -2.31 6.49 -16.25
N ALA A 273 -3.03 6.13 -15.18
CA ALA A 273 -4.28 6.78 -14.82
C ALA A 273 -4.04 8.28 -14.57
N LYS A 274 -4.86 9.14 -15.17
CA LYS A 274 -4.78 10.58 -14.95
C LYS A 274 -5.57 10.93 -13.70
N LEU A 275 -4.87 11.42 -12.68
CA LEU A 275 -5.48 11.92 -11.45
C LEU A 275 -5.45 13.45 -11.47
N GLU A 276 -6.62 14.06 -11.32
CA GLU A 276 -6.77 15.50 -11.21
C GLU A 276 -7.42 15.84 -9.88
N ALA A 277 -6.70 16.54 -9.00
CA ALA A 277 -7.19 16.90 -7.68
C ALA A 277 -7.46 18.41 -7.57
N ASN A 278 -8.71 18.80 -7.33
CA ASN A 278 -9.02 20.12 -6.82
C ASN A 278 -8.81 20.10 -5.30
N ILE A 279 -7.80 20.83 -4.82
CA ILE A 279 -7.40 20.86 -3.41
C ILE A 279 -8.10 22.06 -2.75
N VAL A 280 -9.08 21.76 -1.91
CA VAL A 280 -9.97 22.77 -1.32
C VAL A 280 -9.23 23.68 -0.35
N GLY A 281 -9.28 24.99 -0.59
CA GLY A 281 -8.63 25.99 0.27
C GLY A 281 -7.12 26.14 0.04
N PHE A 282 -6.54 25.42 -0.91
CA PHE A 282 -5.10 25.49 -1.22
C PHE A 282 -4.83 26.38 -2.44
N SER A 283 -3.81 27.24 -2.37
CA SER A 283 -3.49 28.21 -3.43
C SER A 283 -2.01 28.31 -3.80
N ALA A 284 -1.12 27.49 -3.20
CA ALA A 284 0.30 27.57 -3.50
C ALA A 284 0.68 26.77 -4.76
N ASN A 285 1.85 27.09 -5.34
CA ASN A 285 2.42 26.33 -6.45
C ASN A 285 3.04 25.02 -5.96
N ILE A 286 2.59 23.90 -6.51
CA ILE A 286 3.06 22.54 -6.18
C ILE A 286 3.55 21.73 -7.41
N TYR A 287 3.77 22.39 -8.53
CA TYR A 287 4.37 21.69 -9.70
C TYR A 287 5.69 21.03 -9.32
N GLU A 288 5.95 19.87 -9.89
CA GLU A 288 7.13 19.03 -9.66
C GLU A 288 7.30 18.52 -8.21
N ARG A 289 6.31 18.73 -7.35
CA ARG A 289 6.32 18.17 -5.98
C ARG A 289 5.66 16.79 -5.98
N ASP A 290 6.18 15.93 -5.13
CA ASP A 290 5.54 14.66 -4.79
C ASP A 290 4.46 14.92 -3.75
N ILE A 291 3.26 14.41 -4.02
CA ILE A 291 2.10 14.49 -3.11
C ILE A 291 1.46 13.11 -2.98
N ALA A 292 0.66 12.93 -1.93
CA ALA A 292 -0.17 11.75 -1.78
C ALA A 292 -1.65 12.13 -1.87
N LEU A 293 -2.45 11.30 -2.54
CA LEU A 293 -3.90 11.43 -2.63
C LEU A 293 -4.56 10.24 -1.94
N SER A 294 -5.40 10.48 -0.93
CA SER A 294 -6.23 9.46 -0.30
C SER A 294 -7.65 9.51 -0.83
N PHE A 295 -8.30 8.34 -0.91
CA PHE A 295 -9.63 8.18 -1.47
C PHE A 295 -10.58 7.63 -0.40
N THR A 296 -11.45 8.47 0.11
CA THR A 296 -12.35 8.09 1.20
C THR A 296 -13.70 7.58 0.71
N LYS A 297 -14.24 8.19 -0.35
CA LYS A 297 -15.56 7.87 -0.87
C LYS A 297 -15.69 8.24 -2.34
N GLN A 298 -16.34 7.38 -3.14
CA GLN A 298 -16.74 7.73 -4.49
C GLN A 298 -17.98 8.64 -4.45
N LEU A 299 -17.86 9.86 -4.96
CA LEU A 299 -18.97 10.80 -5.08
C LEU A 299 -19.87 10.47 -6.27
N ARG A 300 -19.26 10.14 -7.42
CA ARG A 300 -19.94 9.71 -8.64
C ARG A 300 -19.03 8.95 -9.59
N ARG A 301 -19.61 8.19 -10.48
CA ARG A 301 -18.91 7.64 -11.66
C ARG A 301 -18.65 8.71 -12.70
N SER A 302 -17.65 8.46 -13.56
CA SER A 302 -17.41 9.29 -14.74
C SER A 302 -18.58 9.22 -15.71
N ARG A 303 -18.94 10.36 -16.30
CA ARG A 303 -19.95 10.45 -17.35
C ARG A 303 -19.64 11.60 -18.31
N PRO A 304 -20.07 11.54 -19.58
CA PRO A 304 -20.01 12.69 -20.45
C PRO A 304 -20.97 13.79 -19.99
N PHE A 305 -20.74 15.02 -20.45
CA PHE A 305 -21.57 16.20 -20.19
C PHE A 305 -22.09 16.74 -21.50
N ASP A 306 -23.33 17.21 -21.51
CA ASP A 306 -23.99 17.73 -22.68
C ASP A 306 -23.62 19.22 -22.97
N SER A 307 -23.11 19.92 -21.94
CA SER A 307 -22.67 21.30 -22.05
C SER A 307 -21.52 21.64 -21.09
N LEU A 308 -20.84 22.76 -21.36
CA LEU A 308 -19.80 23.28 -20.45
C LEU A 308 -20.40 23.77 -19.13
N GLU A 309 -21.59 24.35 -19.16
CA GLU A 309 -22.31 24.82 -17.97
C GLU A 309 -22.66 23.65 -17.06
N GLU A 310 -23.10 22.52 -17.61
CA GLU A 310 -23.35 21.29 -16.82
C GLU A 310 -22.08 20.75 -16.20
N LEU A 311 -20.97 20.73 -16.94
CA LEU A 311 -19.67 20.33 -16.41
C LEU A 311 -19.28 21.21 -15.20
N ILE A 312 -19.33 22.53 -15.37
CA ILE A 312 -18.95 23.49 -14.33
C ILE A 312 -19.82 23.29 -13.08
N ALA A 313 -21.14 23.27 -13.22
CA ALA A 313 -22.07 23.09 -12.10
C ALA A 313 -21.83 21.74 -11.36
N THR A 314 -21.53 20.68 -12.12
CA THR A 314 -21.25 19.37 -11.54
C THR A 314 -19.92 19.37 -10.76
N VAL A 315 -18.86 20.01 -11.30
CA VAL A 315 -17.56 20.10 -10.61
C VAL A 315 -17.70 20.94 -9.33
N GLU A 316 -18.39 22.07 -9.38
CA GLU A 316 -18.69 22.92 -8.21
C GLU A 316 -19.47 22.12 -7.16
N GLY A 317 -20.47 21.34 -7.56
CA GLY A 317 -21.21 20.44 -6.70
C GLY A 317 -20.31 19.42 -5.98
N ASN A 318 -19.40 18.75 -6.71
CA ASN A 318 -18.45 17.80 -6.12
C ASN A 318 -17.50 18.49 -5.12
N ILE A 319 -17.02 19.70 -5.42
CA ILE A 319 -16.17 20.48 -4.50
C ILE A 319 -16.97 20.86 -3.25
N GLN A 320 -18.25 21.24 -3.41
CA GLN A 320 -19.12 21.54 -2.28
C GLN A 320 -19.41 20.29 -1.41
N ASP A 321 -19.56 19.12 -2.02
CA ASP A 321 -19.70 17.86 -1.29
C ASP A 321 -18.47 17.57 -0.42
N VAL A 322 -17.25 17.79 -0.96
CA VAL A 322 -16.00 17.66 -0.18
C VAL A 322 -15.96 18.66 0.98
N ARG A 323 -16.35 19.93 0.75
CA ARG A 323 -16.46 20.95 1.80
C ARG A 323 -17.44 20.55 2.90
N ASN A 324 -18.57 20.01 2.53
CA ASN A 324 -19.58 19.54 3.49
C ASN A 324 -19.07 18.36 4.32
N LEU A 325 -18.31 17.45 3.72
CA LEU A 325 -17.72 16.28 4.39
C LEU A 325 -16.57 16.68 5.32
N TYR A 326 -15.62 17.50 4.85
CA TYR A 326 -14.32 17.68 5.51
C TYR A 326 -13.99 19.14 5.87
N GLY A 327 -14.78 20.12 5.39
CA GLY A 327 -14.47 21.55 5.56
C GLY A 327 -13.51 22.07 4.51
N GLU A 328 -12.96 23.26 4.77
CA GLU A 328 -12.04 23.96 3.86
C GLU A 328 -10.63 24.14 4.45
N GLY A 329 -10.44 23.75 5.70
CA GLY A 329 -9.19 23.96 6.43
C GLY A 329 -8.17 22.88 6.17
N ARG A 330 -6.90 23.25 6.31
CA ARG A 330 -5.80 22.30 6.37
C ARG A 330 -5.82 21.50 7.68
N TYR A 331 -5.31 20.30 7.62
CA TYR A 331 -4.99 19.47 8.78
C TYR A 331 -3.47 19.45 8.93
N ASP A 332 -2.97 19.94 10.07
CA ASP A 332 -1.54 19.89 10.39
C ASP A 332 -1.19 18.47 10.86
N LEU A 333 -0.24 17.83 10.19
CA LEU A 333 0.16 16.45 10.44
C LEU A 333 1.47 16.36 11.25
N ARG A 334 1.98 17.47 11.79
CA ARG A 334 3.19 17.53 12.62
C ARG A 334 2.97 17.13 14.08
N VAL A 335 1.81 16.62 14.43
CA VAL A 335 1.41 16.30 15.82
C VAL A 335 2.14 15.06 16.34
#